data_d63b9134ed158febc5cbb1f281d13ac1
#
_entry.id   d63b9134ed158febc5cbb1f281d13ac1
#
_cell.length_a   1.000
_cell.length_b   1.000
_cell.length_c   1.000
_cell.angle_alpha   90.00
_cell.angle_beta   90.00
_cell.angle_gamma   90.00
#
_symmetry.space_group_name_H-M   'P 1'
#
loop_
_entity.id
_entity.type
_entity.pdbx_description
1 polymer ?
#
loop_
_entity_poly.entity_id
_entity_poly.type
_entity_poly.pdbx_seq_one_letter_code
_entity_poly.pdbx_strand_id
1 'polypeptide(L)'
;MLYEPLPLGKTTLSVSPMAWGMWRLRGDDVSAAQGLVEAALDAGLTFFDTADIYGPDNGEPFGASEALLGRVLAQAPHLRQRFVLASKGGISMGVPYDSSPTYLTQAVEDSLARMGVETIDLYQIHRPDMMSHPAEVAETLSRLRAAGKIGEIGVSNHTVAQVAALTAHLDFPLASHQVEFSPLVIAPLSDGTLDQAMERGLGVMAWSPLAQGRLAGGETTDPRVLAVRSALGDIALTHGVSVTVAAYGWLLAHPARPIPIVGSQQVARIAEAPAALKLKLSRTEWYAVLTAARGVPLP
;
A
#
# COMPACT_ATOMS: atom_id res chain seq x y z
N MET A 1 9.01 -8.58 18.76
CA MET A 1 8.72 -7.99 17.44
C MET A 1 9.98 -8.07 16.60
N LEU A 2 9.87 -8.42 15.32
CA LEU A 2 11.02 -8.52 14.41
C LEU A 2 11.59 -7.15 14.01
N TYR A 3 10.80 -6.09 14.17
CA TYR A 3 11.13 -4.70 13.78
C TYR A 3 10.46 -3.71 14.73
N GLU A 4 11.02 -2.51 14.82
CA GLU A 4 10.36 -1.39 15.50
C GLU A 4 9.24 -0.84 14.60
N PRO A 5 8.01 -0.72 15.12
CA PRO A 5 6.94 -0.05 14.40
C PRO A 5 7.28 1.41 14.13
N LEU A 6 6.76 1.96 13.04
CA LEU A 6 6.98 3.33 12.62
C LEU A 6 5.68 4.13 12.74
N PRO A 7 5.72 5.40 13.15
CA PRO A 7 4.56 6.27 13.03
C PRO A 7 4.20 6.43 11.55
N LEU A 8 2.92 6.31 11.22
CA LEU A 8 2.43 6.58 9.87
C LEU A 8 2.27 8.10 9.70
N GLY A 9 3.23 8.69 9.00
CA GLY A 9 3.26 10.15 8.85
C GLY A 9 3.40 10.87 10.20
N LYS A 10 2.65 11.96 10.36
CA LYS A 10 2.59 12.76 11.60
C LYS A 10 1.44 12.33 12.52
N THR A 11 1.01 11.10 12.45
CA THR A 11 -0.08 10.56 13.29
C THR A 11 0.46 9.73 14.43
N THR A 12 -0.42 9.33 15.34
CA THR A 12 -0.12 8.38 16.42
C THR A 12 -0.26 6.92 15.97
N LEU A 13 -0.74 6.69 14.75
CA LEU A 13 -0.91 5.36 14.21
C LEU A 13 0.46 4.72 13.93
N SER A 14 0.73 3.62 14.60
CA SER A 14 2.01 2.91 14.50
C SER A 14 1.86 1.67 13.62
N VAL A 15 2.69 1.55 12.59
CA VAL A 15 2.60 0.50 11.57
C VAL A 15 3.91 -0.26 11.40
N SER A 16 3.85 -1.49 10.90
CA SER A 16 5.05 -2.19 10.44
C SER A 16 5.67 -1.47 9.23
N PRO A 17 7.01 -1.52 9.06
CA PRO A 17 7.70 -0.84 7.96
C PRO A 17 7.43 -1.45 6.58
N MET A 18 6.69 -2.54 6.51
CA MET A 18 6.14 -3.16 5.30
C MET A 18 4.69 -3.53 5.56
N ALA A 19 3.83 -3.43 4.55
CA ALA A 19 2.42 -3.80 4.62
C ALA A 19 2.14 -5.12 3.90
N TRP A 20 1.06 -5.80 4.27
CA TRP A 20 0.52 -6.92 3.50
C TRP A 20 -0.71 -6.48 2.72
N GLY A 21 -0.67 -6.67 1.38
CA GLY A 21 -1.72 -6.27 0.46
C GLY A 21 -2.65 -7.40 0.10
N MET A 22 -3.95 -7.13 0.18
CA MET A 22 -5.01 -8.12 0.01
C MET A 22 -5.70 -8.06 -1.37
N TRP A 23 -5.16 -7.34 -2.36
CA TRP A 23 -5.75 -7.27 -3.71
C TRP A 23 -5.98 -8.66 -4.35
N ARG A 24 -5.11 -9.65 -4.05
CA ARG A 24 -5.23 -11.04 -4.52
C ARG A 24 -5.85 -11.98 -3.51
N LEU A 25 -6.32 -11.50 -2.35
CA LEU A 25 -7.05 -12.31 -1.38
C LEU A 25 -8.43 -12.61 -1.94
N ARG A 26 -8.70 -13.88 -2.29
CA ARG A 26 -9.87 -14.28 -3.05
C ARG A 26 -10.32 -15.70 -2.71
N GLY A 27 -11.52 -16.07 -3.20
CA GLY A 27 -12.12 -17.39 -3.00
C GLY A 27 -12.98 -17.45 -1.76
N ASP A 28 -13.35 -18.64 -1.37
CA ASP A 28 -14.30 -18.90 -0.27
C ASP A 28 -13.71 -19.75 0.86
N ASP A 29 -12.47 -20.25 0.71
CA ASP A 29 -11.77 -21.00 1.75
C ASP A 29 -11.26 -20.06 2.86
N VAL A 30 -12.07 -19.94 3.91
CA VAL A 30 -11.78 -19.10 5.09
C VAL A 30 -10.54 -19.60 5.83
N SER A 31 -10.33 -20.91 5.91
CA SER A 31 -9.18 -21.49 6.63
C SER A 31 -7.86 -21.19 5.91
N ALA A 32 -7.85 -21.31 4.58
CA ALA A 32 -6.70 -20.91 3.79
C ALA A 32 -6.41 -19.41 3.89
N ALA A 33 -7.45 -18.57 3.84
CA ALA A 33 -7.32 -17.12 4.03
C ALA A 33 -6.81 -16.75 5.43
N GLN A 34 -7.30 -17.43 6.49
CA GLN A 34 -6.78 -17.26 7.86
C GLN A 34 -5.31 -17.62 7.93
N GLY A 35 -4.86 -18.72 7.31
CA GLY A 35 -3.46 -19.09 7.26
C GLY A 35 -2.56 -18.04 6.61
N LEU A 36 -3.06 -17.29 5.61
CA LEU A 36 -2.34 -16.16 5.00
C LEU A 36 -2.26 -14.96 5.95
N VAL A 37 -3.35 -14.63 6.64
CA VAL A 37 -3.40 -13.57 7.65
C VAL A 37 -2.39 -13.87 8.77
N GLU A 38 -2.41 -15.09 9.29
CA GLU A 38 -1.46 -15.53 10.34
C GLU A 38 -0.02 -15.50 9.85
N ALA A 39 0.26 -15.98 8.63
CA ALA A 39 1.59 -15.94 8.04
C ALA A 39 2.11 -14.49 7.88
N ALA A 40 1.27 -13.53 7.52
CA ALA A 40 1.63 -12.13 7.46
C ALA A 40 1.98 -11.58 8.86
N LEU A 41 1.16 -11.89 9.85
CA LEU A 41 1.39 -11.49 11.24
C LEU A 41 2.67 -12.11 11.83
N ASP A 42 2.93 -13.38 11.56
CA ASP A 42 4.12 -14.10 12.02
C ASP A 42 5.40 -13.57 11.35
N ALA A 43 5.29 -13.09 10.10
CA ALA A 43 6.34 -12.38 9.40
C ALA A 43 6.54 -10.93 9.92
N GLY A 44 5.71 -10.46 10.85
CA GLY A 44 5.77 -9.09 11.39
C GLY A 44 5.12 -8.04 10.48
N LEU A 45 4.40 -8.44 9.43
CA LEU A 45 3.60 -7.53 8.61
C LEU A 45 2.29 -7.26 9.35
N THR A 46 2.26 -6.23 10.18
CA THR A 46 1.10 -5.86 11.00
C THR A 46 0.32 -4.67 10.43
N PHE A 47 0.58 -4.29 9.20
CA PHE A 47 -0.13 -3.26 8.46
C PHE A 47 -0.79 -3.90 7.24
N PHE A 48 -2.13 -4.01 7.25
CA PHE A 48 -2.92 -4.70 6.23
C PHE A 48 -3.60 -3.68 5.34
N ASP A 49 -3.49 -3.86 4.02
CA ASP A 49 -4.02 -2.94 3.01
C ASP A 49 -5.02 -3.66 2.10
N THR A 50 -6.29 -3.25 2.15
CA THR A 50 -7.36 -3.69 1.27
C THR A 50 -8.04 -2.51 0.56
N ALA A 51 -9.15 -2.74 -0.14
CA ALA A 51 -10.03 -1.74 -0.72
C ALA A 51 -11.41 -2.32 -1.03
N ASP A 52 -12.43 -1.46 -1.07
CA ASP A 52 -13.81 -1.83 -1.42
C ASP A 52 -13.94 -2.45 -2.81
N ILE A 53 -13.14 -1.98 -3.79
CA ILE A 53 -13.15 -2.47 -5.18
C ILE A 53 -12.44 -3.82 -5.35
N TYR A 54 -11.70 -4.33 -4.36
CA TYR A 54 -10.92 -5.56 -4.56
C TYR A 54 -11.80 -6.79 -4.69
N GLY A 55 -11.83 -7.34 -5.89
CA GLY A 55 -12.64 -8.47 -6.32
C GLY A 55 -12.70 -8.59 -7.85
N PRO A 56 -13.31 -7.64 -8.59
CA PRO A 56 -13.58 -7.79 -10.03
C PRO A 56 -12.36 -8.10 -10.89
N ASP A 57 -11.21 -7.49 -10.62
CA ASP A 57 -9.95 -7.75 -11.34
C ASP A 57 -9.45 -9.21 -11.16
N ASN A 58 -9.96 -9.91 -10.16
CA ASN A 58 -9.62 -11.30 -9.86
C ASN A 58 -10.78 -12.27 -10.19
N GLY A 59 -11.82 -11.80 -10.88
CA GLY A 59 -13.01 -12.59 -11.23
C GLY A 59 -13.98 -12.80 -10.06
N GLU A 60 -13.89 -11.99 -9.02
CA GLU A 60 -14.73 -12.06 -7.83
C GLU A 60 -15.69 -10.84 -7.78
N PRO A 61 -16.74 -10.87 -6.96
CA PRO A 61 -17.60 -9.71 -6.74
C PRO A 61 -16.87 -8.51 -6.16
N PHE A 62 -17.46 -7.31 -6.33
CA PHE A 62 -17.03 -6.10 -5.63
C PHE A 62 -17.02 -6.33 -4.12
N GLY A 63 -15.92 -5.97 -3.45
CA GLY A 63 -15.76 -6.14 -1.99
C GLY A 63 -15.38 -7.56 -1.55
N ALA A 64 -15.11 -8.48 -2.47
CA ALA A 64 -14.83 -9.88 -2.12
C ALA A 64 -13.65 -10.04 -1.16
N SER A 65 -12.59 -9.25 -1.33
CA SER A 65 -11.41 -9.28 -0.44
C SER A 65 -11.77 -8.85 0.98
N GLU A 66 -12.55 -7.77 1.15
CA GLU A 66 -13.05 -7.33 2.45
C GLU A 66 -13.99 -8.36 3.08
N ALA A 67 -14.91 -8.92 2.29
CA ALA A 67 -15.84 -9.94 2.76
C ALA A 67 -15.13 -11.22 3.21
N LEU A 68 -14.07 -11.63 2.51
CA LEU A 68 -13.27 -12.79 2.93
C LEU A 68 -12.50 -12.50 4.23
N LEU A 69 -11.90 -11.32 4.36
CA LEU A 69 -11.30 -10.90 5.63
C LEU A 69 -12.33 -10.89 6.76
N GLY A 70 -13.54 -10.37 6.53
CA GLY A 70 -14.63 -10.37 7.50
C GLY A 70 -14.98 -11.78 7.98
N ARG A 71 -15.03 -12.76 7.08
CA ARG A 71 -15.26 -14.17 7.45
C ARG A 71 -14.10 -14.74 8.29
N VAL A 72 -12.86 -14.38 7.99
CA VAL A 72 -11.68 -14.74 8.80
C VAL A 72 -11.79 -14.14 10.19
N LEU A 73 -12.15 -12.86 10.30
CA LEU A 73 -12.30 -12.18 11.59
C LEU A 73 -13.48 -12.73 12.41
N ALA A 74 -14.57 -13.14 11.76
CA ALA A 74 -15.68 -13.81 12.44
C ALA A 74 -15.26 -15.18 13.01
N GLN A 75 -14.40 -15.93 12.30
CA GLN A 75 -13.86 -17.22 12.76
C GLN A 75 -12.78 -17.04 13.84
N ALA A 76 -11.95 -16.00 13.75
CA ALA A 76 -10.82 -15.72 14.63
C ALA A 76 -10.77 -14.24 15.07
N PRO A 77 -11.74 -13.79 15.92
CA PRO A 77 -11.88 -12.37 16.30
C PRO A 77 -10.64 -11.77 16.95
N HIS A 78 -9.84 -12.57 17.64
CA HIS A 78 -8.61 -12.15 18.29
C HIS A 78 -7.55 -11.62 17.32
N LEU A 79 -7.64 -11.93 16.02
CA LEU A 79 -6.70 -11.46 15.01
C LEU A 79 -6.86 -9.96 14.75
N ARG A 80 -8.08 -9.39 14.87
CA ARG A 80 -8.32 -7.96 14.57
C ARG A 80 -7.39 -7.01 15.35
N GLN A 81 -7.08 -7.33 16.58
CA GLN A 81 -6.23 -6.50 17.46
C GLN A 81 -4.73 -6.61 17.15
N ARG A 82 -4.32 -7.51 16.26
CA ARG A 82 -2.92 -7.77 15.93
C ARG A 82 -2.39 -6.95 14.76
N PHE A 83 -3.26 -6.21 14.06
CA PHE A 83 -2.85 -5.42 12.88
C PHE A 83 -3.60 -4.10 12.76
N VAL A 84 -2.98 -3.16 12.08
CA VAL A 84 -3.59 -1.93 11.60
C VAL A 84 -4.27 -2.23 10.27
N LEU A 85 -5.55 -1.89 10.15
CA LEU A 85 -6.37 -2.14 8.98
C LEU A 85 -6.51 -0.86 8.14
N ALA A 86 -6.00 -0.92 6.90
CA ALA A 86 -6.25 0.11 5.90
C ALA A 86 -7.25 -0.40 4.85
N SER A 87 -8.21 0.44 4.50
CA SER A 87 -9.06 0.24 3.32
C SER A 87 -9.17 1.52 2.50
N LYS A 88 -9.80 1.42 1.34
CA LYS A 88 -9.92 2.51 0.36
C LYS A 88 -11.30 2.48 -0.28
N GLY A 89 -11.79 3.66 -0.68
CA GLY A 89 -12.99 3.82 -1.50
C GLY A 89 -12.86 4.98 -2.48
N GLY A 90 -13.88 5.18 -3.30
CA GLY A 90 -13.91 6.20 -4.34
C GLY A 90 -13.73 5.66 -5.76
N ILE A 91 -13.62 4.32 -5.93
CA ILE A 91 -13.76 3.66 -7.24
C ILE A 91 -15.13 3.01 -7.28
N SER A 92 -15.94 3.37 -8.23
CA SER A 92 -17.33 2.91 -8.34
C SER A 92 -17.55 2.06 -9.59
N MET A 93 -18.49 1.11 -9.48
CA MET A 93 -18.96 0.36 -10.66
C MET A 93 -19.92 1.24 -11.48
N GLY A 94 -19.62 1.41 -12.77
CA GLY A 94 -20.45 2.20 -13.69
C GLY A 94 -20.00 3.64 -13.93
N VAL A 95 -19.30 4.26 -12.97
CA VAL A 95 -18.50 5.48 -13.14
C VAL A 95 -17.10 5.22 -12.62
N PRO A 96 -16.03 5.77 -13.22
CA PRO A 96 -14.68 5.40 -12.82
C PRO A 96 -14.36 5.83 -11.38
N TYR A 97 -14.79 7.03 -10.97
CA TYR A 97 -14.51 7.57 -9.64
C TYR A 97 -15.73 8.33 -9.11
N ASP A 98 -15.99 8.19 -7.82
CA ASP A 98 -17.02 8.96 -7.09
C ASP A 98 -16.53 9.19 -5.66
N SER A 99 -16.19 10.45 -5.36
CA SER A 99 -15.84 10.90 -4.01
C SER A 99 -16.91 11.85 -3.46
N SER A 100 -18.15 11.75 -3.95
CA SER A 100 -19.27 12.49 -3.39
C SER A 100 -19.53 12.13 -1.93
N PRO A 101 -20.09 13.04 -1.12
CA PRO A 101 -20.42 12.79 0.28
C PRO A 101 -21.29 11.54 0.48
N THR A 102 -22.26 11.33 -0.40
CA THR A 102 -23.16 10.18 -0.35
C THR A 102 -22.41 8.87 -0.61
N TYR A 103 -21.62 8.84 -1.69
CA TYR A 103 -20.88 7.62 -2.05
C TYR A 103 -19.84 7.26 -0.99
N LEU A 104 -18.99 8.20 -0.56
CA LEU A 104 -17.95 7.92 0.44
C LEU A 104 -18.54 7.47 1.77
N THR A 105 -19.66 8.07 2.20
CA THR A 105 -20.33 7.61 3.42
C THR A 105 -20.79 6.17 3.29
N GLN A 106 -21.47 5.83 2.20
CA GLN A 106 -21.96 4.48 1.96
C GLN A 106 -20.81 3.48 1.79
N ALA A 107 -19.73 3.84 1.07
CA ALA A 107 -18.58 2.98 0.86
C ALA A 107 -17.88 2.60 2.18
N VAL A 108 -17.76 3.55 3.12
CA VAL A 108 -17.21 3.28 4.46
C VAL A 108 -18.14 2.34 5.24
N GLU A 109 -19.44 2.59 5.25
CA GLU A 109 -20.43 1.73 5.94
C GLU A 109 -20.40 0.30 5.40
N ASP A 110 -20.39 0.17 4.09
CA ASP A 110 -20.36 -1.13 3.42
C ASP A 110 -19.05 -1.89 3.72
N SER A 111 -17.91 -1.18 3.74
CA SER A 111 -16.62 -1.76 4.09
C SER A 111 -16.59 -2.26 5.55
N LEU A 112 -17.10 -1.44 6.48
CA LEU A 112 -17.24 -1.84 7.89
C LEU A 112 -18.12 -3.09 8.04
N ALA A 113 -19.26 -3.11 7.34
CA ALA A 113 -20.19 -4.24 7.35
C ALA A 113 -19.57 -5.51 6.74
N ARG A 114 -18.88 -5.40 5.56
CA ARG A 114 -18.22 -6.54 4.92
C ARG A 114 -17.14 -7.16 5.80
N MET A 115 -16.33 -6.32 6.45
CA MET A 115 -15.25 -6.79 7.32
C MET A 115 -15.70 -7.15 8.74
N GLY A 116 -16.92 -6.77 9.15
CA GLY A 116 -17.43 -7.01 10.50
C GLY A 116 -16.64 -6.24 11.57
N VAL A 117 -16.20 -5.02 11.27
CA VAL A 117 -15.41 -4.17 12.18
C VAL A 117 -16.13 -2.85 12.45
N GLU A 118 -15.86 -2.25 13.61
CA GLU A 118 -16.45 -0.97 14.00
C GLU A 118 -15.68 0.22 13.44
N THR A 119 -14.37 0.05 13.21
CA THR A 119 -13.47 1.12 12.74
C THR A 119 -12.44 0.59 11.74
N ILE A 120 -12.21 1.34 10.68
CA ILE A 120 -11.06 1.19 9.77
C ILE A 120 -9.97 2.14 10.26
N ASP A 121 -8.78 1.62 10.60
CA ASP A 121 -7.73 2.42 11.22
C ASP A 121 -7.14 3.49 10.27
N LEU A 122 -7.02 3.17 8.97
CA LEU A 122 -6.64 4.10 7.91
C LEU A 122 -7.59 3.98 6.73
N TYR A 123 -8.30 5.05 6.40
CA TYR A 123 -9.15 5.09 5.21
C TYR A 123 -8.55 6.01 4.15
N GLN A 124 -8.49 5.54 2.90
CA GLN A 124 -7.84 6.28 1.82
C GLN A 124 -8.79 6.55 0.66
N ILE A 125 -8.75 7.75 0.09
CA ILE A 125 -9.37 7.98 -1.22
C ILE A 125 -8.51 7.26 -2.27
N HIS A 126 -9.11 6.25 -2.93
CA HIS A 126 -8.39 5.31 -3.80
C HIS A 126 -7.82 5.96 -5.06
N ARG A 127 -8.61 6.86 -5.67
CA ARG A 127 -8.26 7.67 -6.84
C ARG A 127 -8.87 9.05 -6.71
N PRO A 128 -8.21 10.09 -7.25
CA PRO A 128 -8.81 11.43 -7.26
C PRO A 128 -10.04 11.46 -8.16
N ASP A 129 -11.17 11.93 -7.64
CA ASP A 129 -12.36 12.23 -8.42
C ASP A 129 -12.30 13.67 -8.90
N MET A 130 -12.32 13.86 -10.22
CA MET A 130 -12.23 15.18 -10.86
C MET A 130 -13.53 16.00 -10.75
N MET A 131 -14.62 15.35 -10.33
CA MET A 131 -15.93 15.99 -10.19
C MET A 131 -16.26 16.36 -8.74
N SER A 132 -15.45 15.92 -7.77
CA SER A 132 -15.64 16.22 -6.36
C SER A 132 -14.79 17.41 -5.90
N HIS A 133 -15.42 18.36 -5.22
CA HIS A 133 -14.69 19.50 -4.64
C HIS A 133 -13.92 19.04 -3.38
N PRO A 134 -12.62 19.36 -3.22
CA PRO A 134 -11.82 18.89 -2.09
C PRO A 134 -12.36 19.29 -0.71
N ALA A 135 -13.09 20.40 -0.59
CA ALA A 135 -13.74 20.77 0.67
C ALA A 135 -14.85 19.79 1.06
N GLU A 136 -15.68 19.32 0.11
CA GLU A 136 -16.75 18.36 0.38
C GLU A 136 -16.19 16.99 0.77
N VAL A 137 -15.11 16.56 0.09
CA VAL A 137 -14.38 15.34 0.44
C VAL A 137 -13.80 15.45 1.85
N ALA A 138 -13.12 16.56 2.17
CA ALA A 138 -12.53 16.81 3.49
C ALA A 138 -13.59 16.81 4.60
N GLU A 139 -14.72 17.52 4.39
CA GLU A 139 -15.83 17.56 5.34
C GLU A 139 -16.41 16.15 5.59
N THR A 140 -16.59 15.37 4.52
CA THR A 140 -17.15 14.02 4.63
C THR A 140 -16.21 13.11 5.42
N LEU A 141 -14.92 13.11 5.11
CA LEU A 141 -13.92 12.33 5.82
C LEU A 141 -13.79 12.76 7.28
N SER A 142 -13.86 14.07 7.55
CA SER A 142 -13.83 14.61 8.91
C SER A 142 -15.03 14.15 9.75
N ARG A 143 -16.24 14.11 9.16
CA ARG A 143 -17.45 13.58 9.83
C ARG A 143 -17.31 12.09 10.13
N LEU A 144 -16.83 11.28 9.17
CA LEU A 144 -16.63 9.84 9.35
C LEU A 144 -15.60 9.55 10.45
N ARG A 145 -14.53 10.36 10.50
CA ARG A 145 -13.50 10.29 11.54
C ARG A 145 -14.08 10.69 12.90
N ALA A 146 -14.81 11.77 12.99
CA ALA A 146 -15.46 12.22 14.23
C ALA A 146 -16.50 11.20 14.75
N ALA A 147 -17.16 10.48 13.83
CA ALA A 147 -18.08 9.37 14.19
C ALA A 147 -17.35 8.08 14.60
N GLY A 148 -16.01 8.02 14.57
CA GLY A 148 -15.23 6.85 14.93
C GLY A 148 -15.26 5.71 13.90
N LYS A 149 -15.81 5.93 12.71
CA LYS A 149 -15.90 4.93 11.64
C LYS A 149 -14.59 4.70 10.93
N ILE A 150 -13.81 5.76 10.81
CA ILE A 150 -12.43 5.73 10.30
C ILE A 150 -11.51 6.42 11.32
N GLY A 151 -10.29 5.94 11.44
CA GLY A 151 -9.25 6.53 12.27
C GLY A 151 -8.51 7.64 11.52
N GLU A 152 -7.40 7.31 10.93
CA GLU A 152 -6.60 8.25 10.14
C GLU A 152 -7.04 8.27 8.65
N ILE A 153 -6.69 9.36 7.97
CA ILE A 153 -7.09 9.60 6.57
C ILE A 153 -5.85 9.66 5.70
N GLY A 154 -5.90 8.98 4.55
CA GLY A 154 -4.88 9.04 3.52
C GLY A 154 -5.48 9.22 2.13
N VAL A 155 -4.60 9.28 1.15
CA VAL A 155 -4.96 9.32 -0.28
C VAL A 155 -4.11 8.33 -1.06
N SER A 156 -4.59 7.97 -2.25
CA SER A 156 -3.83 7.15 -3.19
C SER A 156 -3.88 7.76 -4.59
N ASN A 157 -2.74 7.73 -5.29
CA ASN A 157 -2.61 8.18 -6.68
C ASN A 157 -3.00 9.67 -6.95
N HIS A 158 -2.94 10.50 -5.94
CA HIS A 158 -3.16 11.94 -6.08
C HIS A 158 -1.89 12.63 -6.59
N THR A 159 -2.04 13.70 -7.33
CA THR A 159 -0.93 14.61 -7.64
C THR A 159 -0.56 15.45 -6.42
N VAL A 160 0.64 16.03 -6.42
CA VAL A 160 1.10 16.97 -5.38
C VAL A 160 0.09 18.11 -5.16
N ALA A 161 -0.49 18.65 -6.26
CA ALA A 161 -1.48 19.71 -6.20
C ALA A 161 -2.81 19.23 -5.57
N GLN A 162 -3.27 18.03 -5.89
CA GLN A 162 -4.49 17.45 -5.32
C GLN A 162 -4.34 17.13 -3.83
N VAL A 163 -3.17 16.62 -3.42
CA VAL A 163 -2.84 16.46 -1.99
C VAL A 163 -2.89 17.82 -1.27
N ALA A 164 -2.29 18.85 -1.86
CA ALA A 164 -2.28 20.19 -1.29
C ALA A 164 -3.70 20.78 -1.17
N ALA A 165 -4.53 20.61 -2.22
CA ALA A 165 -5.91 21.11 -2.25
C ALA A 165 -6.77 20.44 -1.18
N LEU A 166 -6.68 19.11 -1.02
CA LEU A 166 -7.43 18.40 0.03
C LEU A 166 -6.96 18.81 1.43
N THR A 167 -5.63 18.85 1.63
CA THR A 167 -5.05 19.21 2.94
C THR A 167 -5.43 20.61 3.40
N ALA A 168 -5.67 21.54 2.47
CA ALA A 168 -6.08 22.93 2.79
C ALA A 168 -7.46 23.01 3.48
N HIS A 169 -8.26 21.95 3.41
CA HIS A 169 -9.60 21.85 4.00
C HIS A 169 -9.68 20.90 5.20
N LEU A 170 -8.54 20.34 5.63
CA LEU A 170 -8.46 19.48 6.82
C LEU A 170 -7.81 20.23 7.97
N ASP A 171 -8.31 20.07 9.18
CA ASP A 171 -7.75 20.62 10.42
C ASP A 171 -6.77 19.65 11.11
N PHE A 172 -6.45 18.52 10.47
CA PHE A 172 -5.49 17.51 10.88
C PHE A 172 -4.65 17.07 9.65
N PRO A 173 -3.45 16.50 9.87
CA PRO A 173 -2.61 16.05 8.76
C PRO A 173 -3.19 14.82 8.07
N LEU A 174 -2.99 14.69 6.76
CA LEU A 174 -3.11 13.39 6.09
C LEU A 174 -2.04 12.43 6.64
N ALA A 175 -2.42 11.19 6.87
CA ALA A 175 -1.53 10.14 7.38
C ALA A 175 -0.62 9.57 6.29
N SER A 176 -1.17 9.33 5.10
CA SER A 176 -0.47 8.61 4.05
C SER A 176 -0.77 9.10 2.64
N HIS A 177 0.18 8.83 1.75
CA HIS A 177 -0.01 8.86 0.31
C HIS A 177 0.45 7.53 -0.28
N GLN A 178 -0.49 6.77 -0.86
CA GLN A 178 -0.21 5.48 -1.50
C GLN A 178 -0.06 5.65 -3.01
N VAL A 179 1.11 5.30 -3.56
CA VAL A 179 1.46 5.50 -4.97
C VAL A 179 2.08 4.25 -5.58
N GLU A 180 2.02 4.11 -6.91
CA GLU A 180 2.80 3.11 -7.60
C GLU A 180 4.27 3.46 -7.52
N PHE A 181 5.04 2.62 -6.82
CA PHE A 181 6.48 2.85 -6.70
C PHE A 181 7.23 1.52 -6.65
N SER A 182 8.16 1.36 -7.57
CA SER A 182 9.00 0.18 -7.71
C SER A 182 10.27 0.52 -8.45
N PRO A 183 11.27 -0.38 -8.50
CA PRO A 183 12.43 -0.21 -9.36
C PRO A 183 12.15 -0.04 -10.87
N LEU A 184 10.91 -0.30 -11.33
CA LEU A 184 10.46 -0.05 -12.71
C LEU A 184 9.57 1.18 -12.83
N VAL A 185 8.84 1.55 -11.80
CA VAL A 185 7.95 2.73 -11.78
C VAL A 185 8.57 3.76 -10.86
N ILE A 186 9.39 4.63 -11.43
CA ILE A 186 10.24 5.58 -10.71
C ILE A 186 9.71 7.02 -10.74
N ALA A 187 8.53 7.25 -11.29
CA ALA A 187 7.93 8.59 -11.39
C ALA A 187 7.91 9.35 -10.04
N PRO A 188 7.57 8.71 -8.89
CA PRO A 188 7.57 9.39 -7.60
C PRO A 188 8.90 10.04 -7.18
N LEU A 189 10.03 9.61 -7.77
CA LEU A 189 11.35 10.23 -7.55
C LEU A 189 11.51 11.60 -8.20
N SER A 190 10.63 11.98 -9.14
CA SER A 190 10.80 13.19 -9.96
C SER A 190 9.54 14.02 -10.16
N ASP A 191 8.38 13.54 -9.77
CA ASP A 191 7.09 14.26 -9.89
C ASP A 191 6.72 15.09 -8.66
N GLY A 192 7.61 15.13 -7.66
CA GLY A 192 7.42 15.84 -6.40
C GLY A 192 6.68 15.05 -5.31
N THR A 193 6.21 13.84 -5.60
CA THR A 193 5.43 13.03 -4.63
C THR A 193 6.24 12.72 -3.38
N LEU A 194 7.48 12.20 -3.53
CA LEU A 194 8.31 11.87 -2.37
C LEU A 194 8.83 13.11 -1.65
N ASP A 195 9.10 14.20 -2.38
CA ASP A 195 9.50 15.48 -1.79
C ASP A 195 8.39 16.07 -0.93
N GLN A 196 7.15 16.08 -1.44
CA GLN A 196 5.97 16.53 -0.67
C GLN A 196 5.73 15.64 0.56
N ALA A 197 5.92 14.33 0.42
CA ALA A 197 5.76 13.41 1.54
C ALA A 197 6.78 13.72 2.66
N MET A 198 8.04 13.96 2.32
CA MET A 198 9.07 14.35 3.28
C MET A 198 8.80 15.72 3.90
N GLU A 199 8.39 16.71 3.10
CA GLU A 199 8.05 18.07 3.55
C GLU A 199 6.90 18.05 4.55
N ARG A 200 5.81 17.36 4.20
CA ARG A 200 4.58 17.33 5.01
C ARG A 200 4.60 16.27 6.09
N GLY A 201 5.51 15.32 6.00
CA GLY A 201 5.57 14.17 6.89
C GLY A 201 4.41 13.22 6.64
N LEU A 202 4.16 12.85 5.38
CA LEU A 202 3.21 11.81 5.00
C LEU A 202 3.90 10.44 5.00
N GLY A 203 3.22 9.41 5.46
CA GLY A 203 3.64 8.04 5.23
C GLY A 203 3.48 7.69 3.74
N VAL A 204 4.55 7.26 3.09
CA VAL A 204 4.49 6.80 1.69
C VAL A 204 4.22 5.31 1.67
N MET A 205 3.13 4.88 1.04
CA MET A 205 2.86 3.45 0.80
C MET A 205 3.11 3.14 -0.67
N ALA A 206 3.93 2.12 -0.95
CA ALA A 206 4.30 1.74 -2.30
C ALA A 206 3.49 0.53 -2.77
N TRP A 207 2.46 0.76 -3.62
CA TRP A 207 1.75 -0.35 -4.22
C TRP A 207 2.50 -0.86 -5.46
N SER A 208 2.30 -2.13 -5.81
CA SER A 208 3.06 -2.86 -6.85
C SER A 208 4.59 -2.72 -6.74
N PRO A 209 5.18 -2.91 -5.56
CA PRO A 209 6.62 -2.72 -5.34
C PRO A 209 7.51 -3.65 -6.18
N LEU A 210 6.92 -4.71 -6.73
CA LEU A 210 7.55 -5.64 -7.69
C LEU A 210 7.05 -5.42 -9.13
N ALA A 211 6.50 -4.24 -9.44
CA ALA A 211 5.96 -3.89 -10.76
C ALA A 211 4.99 -4.96 -11.30
N GLN A 212 3.96 -5.28 -10.51
CA GLN A 212 2.94 -6.31 -10.81
C GLN A 212 3.53 -7.73 -10.97
N GLY A 213 4.65 -8.00 -10.33
CA GLY A 213 5.34 -9.29 -10.40
C GLY A 213 6.43 -9.37 -11.47
N ARG A 214 6.54 -8.37 -12.36
CA ARG A 214 7.58 -8.34 -13.40
C ARG A 214 9.01 -8.41 -12.85
N LEU A 215 9.26 -7.99 -11.64
CA LEU A 215 10.58 -8.08 -10.99
C LEU A 215 10.79 -9.41 -10.23
N ALA A 216 9.72 -10.18 -9.98
CA ALA A 216 9.81 -11.42 -9.21
C ALA A 216 10.13 -12.68 -10.04
N GLY A 217 10.29 -12.54 -11.35
CA GLY A 217 10.59 -13.65 -12.26
C GLY A 217 9.65 -13.67 -13.47
N GLY A 218 9.63 -14.81 -14.18
CA GLY A 218 8.89 -15.00 -15.42
C GLY A 218 9.64 -14.54 -16.68
N GLU A 219 9.23 -15.03 -17.84
CA GLU A 219 9.80 -14.66 -19.14
C GLU A 219 9.45 -13.21 -19.49
N THR A 220 10.40 -12.50 -20.07
CA THR A 220 10.21 -11.14 -20.57
C THR A 220 11.25 -10.83 -21.65
N THR A 221 10.84 -10.10 -22.67
CA THR A 221 11.72 -9.53 -23.69
C THR A 221 11.90 -8.01 -23.54
N ASP A 222 11.25 -7.42 -22.52
CA ASP A 222 11.39 -5.99 -22.22
C ASP A 222 12.83 -5.69 -21.74
N PRO A 223 13.64 -4.94 -22.51
CA PRO A 223 15.03 -4.69 -22.17
C PRO A 223 15.20 -3.91 -20.86
N ARG A 224 14.22 -3.07 -20.53
CA ARG A 224 14.21 -2.30 -19.28
C ARG A 224 13.98 -3.21 -18.08
N VAL A 225 13.05 -4.15 -18.18
CA VAL A 225 12.82 -5.14 -17.13
C VAL A 225 14.06 -6.00 -16.92
N LEU A 226 14.69 -6.45 -18.01
CA LEU A 226 15.92 -7.25 -17.96
C LEU A 226 17.08 -6.49 -17.30
N ALA A 227 17.28 -5.22 -17.65
CA ALA A 227 18.33 -4.37 -17.08
C ALA A 227 18.11 -4.17 -15.56
N VAL A 228 16.87 -3.87 -15.13
CA VAL A 228 16.55 -3.68 -13.72
C VAL A 228 16.69 -5.00 -12.95
N ARG A 229 16.24 -6.12 -13.52
CA ARG A 229 16.44 -7.44 -12.89
C ARG A 229 17.93 -7.78 -12.74
N SER A 230 18.77 -7.44 -13.73
CA SER A 230 20.22 -7.65 -13.64
C SER A 230 20.82 -6.85 -12.49
N ALA A 231 20.52 -5.53 -12.41
CA ALA A 231 21.03 -4.68 -11.33
C ALA A 231 20.55 -5.14 -9.93
N LEU A 232 19.30 -5.59 -9.82
CA LEU A 232 18.79 -6.19 -8.58
C LEU A 232 19.43 -7.56 -8.29
N GLY A 233 19.77 -8.31 -9.33
CA GLY A 233 20.51 -9.59 -9.23
C GLY A 233 21.91 -9.43 -8.64
N ASP A 234 22.62 -8.38 -9.03
CA ASP A 234 23.93 -8.05 -8.46
C ASP A 234 23.84 -7.74 -6.96
N ILE A 235 22.82 -6.96 -6.57
CA ILE A 235 22.52 -6.71 -5.15
C ILE A 235 22.19 -8.03 -4.43
N ALA A 236 21.30 -8.83 -5.02
CA ALA A 236 20.88 -10.09 -4.45
C ALA A 236 22.07 -11.03 -4.20
N LEU A 237 22.98 -11.12 -5.15
CA LEU A 237 24.22 -11.91 -5.06
C LEU A 237 25.15 -11.37 -3.96
N THR A 238 25.37 -10.05 -3.94
CA THR A 238 26.26 -9.38 -2.97
C THR A 238 25.79 -9.58 -1.53
N HIS A 239 24.47 -9.50 -1.32
CA HIS A 239 23.88 -9.55 0.02
C HIS A 239 23.32 -10.93 0.41
N GLY A 240 23.39 -11.94 -0.47
CA GLY A 240 22.90 -13.30 -0.20
C GLY A 240 21.38 -13.36 -0.02
N VAL A 241 20.62 -12.59 -0.79
CA VAL A 241 19.16 -12.51 -0.72
C VAL A 241 18.53 -12.78 -2.09
N SER A 242 17.19 -12.88 -2.16
CA SER A 242 16.51 -12.96 -3.46
C SER A 242 16.39 -11.59 -4.14
N VAL A 243 16.16 -11.61 -5.47
CA VAL A 243 15.86 -10.40 -6.26
C VAL A 243 14.62 -9.67 -5.73
N THR A 244 13.63 -10.41 -5.24
CA THR A 244 12.43 -9.85 -4.60
C THR A 244 12.78 -9.04 -3.35
N VAL A 245 13.63 -9.60 -2.49
CA VAL A 245 14.11 -8.92 -1.27
C VAL A 245 14.96 -7.70 -1.64
N ALA A 246 15.83 -7.80 -2.66
CA ALA A 246 16.61 -6.67 -3.16
C ALA A 246 15.73 -5.53 -3.67
N ALA A 247 14.63 -5.84 -4.39
CA ALA A 247 13.67 -4.84 -4.87
C ALA A 247 12.95 -4.12 -3.72
N TYR A 248 12.52 -4.82 -2.68
CA TYR A 248 11.96 -4.19 -1.48
C TYR A 248 13.02 -3.34 -0.76
N GLY A 249 14.24 -3.85 -0.62
CA GLY A 249 15.35 -3.12 0.01
C GLY A 249 15.70 -1.83 -0.71
N TRP A 250 15.60 -1.80 -2.05
CA TRP A 250 15.81 -0.60 -2.85
C TRP A 250 14.78 0.50 -2.51
N LEU A 251 13.50 0.15 -2.34
CA LEU A 251 12.47 1.09 -1.90
C LEU A 251 12.74 1.60 -0.48
N LEU A 252 13.00 0.68 0.45
CA LEU A 252 13.23 0.99 1.87
C LEU A 252 14.47 1.86 2.10
N ALA A 253 15.44 1.82 1.20
CA ALA A 253 16.66 2.65 1.28
C ALA A 253 16.43 4.13 0.98
N HIS A 254 15.28 4.51 0.38
CA HIS A 254 14.97 5.91 0.07
C HIS A 254 14.65 6.71 1.33
N PRO A 255 15.12 8.00 1.46
CA PRO A 255 14.90 8.83 2.65
C PRO A 255 13.43 9.06 3.02
N ALA A 256 12.50 9.05 2.05
CA ALA A 256 11.06 9.12 2.31
C ALA A 256 10.51 7.86 3.01
N ARG A 257 11.33 6.80 3.20
CA ARG A 257 11.02 5.55 3.88
C ARG A 257 9.70 4.93 3.39
N PRO A 258 9.56 4.68 2.07
CA PRO A 258 8.34 4.06 1.54
C PRO A 258 8.07 2.72 2.22
N ILE A 259 6.79 2.43 2.46
CA ILE A 259 6.28 1.18 3.02
C ILE A 259 5.87 0.29 1.85
N PRO A 260 6.66 -0.72 1.43
CA PRO A 260 6.27 -1.62 0.36
C PRO A 260 5.06 -2.47 0.77
N ILE A 261 4.07 -2.58 -0.13
CA ILE A 261 2.91 -3.44 0.08
C ILE A 261 3.19 -4.81 -0.55
N VAL A 262 3.40 -5.81 0.27
CA VAL A 262 3.65 -7.19 -0.12
C VAL A 262 2.36 -7.83 -0.61
N GLY A 263 2.17 -7.93 -1.94
CA GLY A 263 0.93 -8.44 -2.55
C GLY A 263 0.92 -9.97 -2.76
N SER A 264 1.86 -10.71 -2.18
CA SER A 264 1.92 -12.16 -2.32
C SER A 264 0.87 -12.86 -1.45
N GLN A 265 0.28 -13.94 -2.02
CA GLN A 265 -0.60 -14.88 -1.30
C GLN A 265 0.12 -16.25 -1.13
N GLN A 266 1.44 -16.26 -1.16
CA GLN A 266 2.25 -17.45 -0.90
C GLN A 266 3.00 -17.27 0.41
N VAL A 267 2.76 -18.15 1.38
CA VAL A 267 3.33 -18.07 2.74
C VAL A 267 4.85 -17.89 2.72
N ALA A 268 5.56 -18.64 1.88
CA ALA A 268 7.03 -18.53 1.79
C ALA A 268 7.49 -17.13 1.34
N ARG A 269 6.78 -16.51 0.39
CA ARG A 269 7.10 -15.14 -0.10
C ARG A 269 6.72 -14.06 0.89
N ILE A 270 5.66 -14.28 1.65
CA ILE A 270 5.26 -13.38 2.76
C ILE A 270 6.36 -13.42 3.85
N ALA A 271 6.78 -14.62 4.23
CA ALA A 271 7.81 -14.82 5.26
C ALA A 271 9.19 -14.29 4.86
N GLU A 272 9.52 -14.31 3.56
CA GLU A 272 10.81 -13.83 3.04
C GLU A 272 10.91 -12.30 3.01
N ALA A 273 9.81 -11.60 2.71
CA ALA A 273 9.80 -10.16 2.43
C ALA A 273 10.50 -9.30 3.50
N PRO A 274 10.31 -9.54 4.82
CA PRO A 274 10.96 -8.74 5.86
C PRO A 274 12.49 -8.82 5.90
N ALA A 275 13.12 -9.77 5.21
CA ALA A 275 14.58 -9.79 5.08
C ALA A 275 15.11 -8.49 4.46
N ALA A 276 14.29 -7.79 3.65
CA ALA A 276 14.62 -6.50 3.04
C ALA A 276 14.92 -5.40 4.08
N LEU A 277 14.36 -5.47 5.27
CA LEU A 277 14.59 -4.48 6.35
C LEU A 277 16.02 -4.51 6.91
N LYS A 278 16.75 -5.60 6.66
CA LYS A 278 18.14 -5.75 7.08
C LYS A 278 19.14 -5.29 6.02
N LEU A 279 18.69 -5.03 4.79
CA LEU A 279 19.56 -4.59 3.70
C LEU A 279 20.02 -3.15 3.91
N LYS A 280 21.33 -2.95 3.73
CA LYS A 280 21.94 -1.63 3.74
C LYS A 280 22.61 -1.44 2.39
N LEU A 281 21.88 -0.87 1.46
CA LEU A 281 22.40 -0.60 0.12
C LEU A 281 23.34 0.60 0.14
N SER A 282 24.48 0.45 -0.54
CA SER A 282 25.35 1.57 -0.88
C SER A 282 24.68 2.50 -1.89
N ARG A 283 25.13 3.74 -1.98
CA ARG A 283 24.69 4.67 -3.03
C ARG A 283 24.94 4.11 -4.43
N THR A 284 26.05 3.42 -4.65
CA THR A 284 26.41 2.81 -5.94
C THR A 284 25.37 1.75 -6.34
N GLU A 285 25.01 0.85 -5.45
CA GLU A 285 23.99 -0.17 -5.70
C GLU A 285 22.61 0.46 -5.98
N TRP A 286 22.21 1.44 -5.16
CA TRP A 286 20.93 2.10 -5.32
C TRP A 286 20.82 2.82 -6.67
N TYR A 287 21.86 3.60 -7.04
CA TYR A 287 21.90 4.34 -8.30
C TYR A 287 22.09 3.43 -9.53
N ALA A 288 22.72 2.27 -9.41
CA ALA A 288 22.79 1.28 -10.49
C ALA A 288 21.41 0.82 -10.92
N VAL A 289 20.54 0.50 -9.96
CA VAL A 289 19.13 0.13 -10.22
C VAL A 289 18.37 1.31 -10.85
N LEU A 290 18.54 2.54 -10.33
CA LEU A 290 17.89 3.71 -10.90
C LEU A 290 18.34 3.99 -12.35
N THR A 291 19.63 3.85 -12.65
CA THR A 291 20.17 4.01 -14.02
C THR A 291 19.58 2.96 -14.96
N ALA A 292 19.51 1.70 -14.52
CA ALA A 292 18.87 0.63 -15.28
C ALA A 292 17.39 0.91 -15.54
N ALA A 293 16.68 1.43 -14.53
CA ALA A 293 15.26 1.81 -14.65
C ALA A 293 15.04 2.98 -15.62
N ARG A 294 15.94 3.93 -15.68
CA ARG A 294 15.88 5.06 -16.62
C ARG A 294 16.22 4.66 -18.05
N GLY A 295 17.08 3.66 -18.23
CA GLY A 295 17.61 3.26 -19.53
C GLY A 295 18.64 4.23 -20.12
N VAL A 296 18.99 5.29 -19.39
CA VAL A 296 20.00 6.29 -19.77
C VAL A 296 20.84 6.67 -18.54
N PRO A 297 22.12 7.03 -18.71
CA PRO A 297 22.95 7.49 -17.61
C PRO A 297 22.34 8.68 -16.88
N LEU A 298 22.67 8.81 -15.61
CA LEU A 298 22.44 10.05 -14.87
C LEU A 298 23.43 11.12 -15.34
N PRO A 299 23.03 12.41 -15.45
CA PRO A 299 23.90 13.50 -15.85
C PRO A 299 25.03 13.72 -14.84
#